data_a197c07ffa27b25ea2b197062e42701b
#
_entry.id   a197c07ffa27b25ea2b197062e42701b
#
_cell.length_a   1.000
_cell.length_b   1.000
_cell.length_c   1.000
_cell.angle_alpha   90.00
_cell.angle_beta   90.00
_cell.angle_gamma   90.00
#
_symmetry.space_group_name_H-M   'P 1'
#
loop_
_entity.id
_entity.type
_entity.pdbx_description
1 polymer ?
#
loop_
_entity_poly.entity_id
_entity_poly.type
_entity_poly.pdbx_seq_one_letter_code
_entity_poly.pdbx_strand_id
1 'polypeptide(L)'
;MADTMQGLKRTHYCGTVTPEMIGREVVVCGWAQKTRDMGTLVFIDLRDRTGIVQLAFDDKTDPAVLTKAQRVRAEYVLMARGVLRQRESVNHEIPTGEVEVYVTELRVLAESNTPPFAISDDSRGVKEDLRLKYRYLDLRRPEMQNAIAMRHRIVKVARDYYDTNGFLEIETPVLIKSTPEGARDYLVPSRVQQGKFYALPQSPQLYKQILMCSGFDRYMQIARCFRDEDLRADRQPEFTQIDVEMSFIDEEDIMAMNEGFMKRVFKEVLGKELETPFRRIKYQDAMDNYGIDKPDTRFDLRLHDLSEILKNTGFAVFSGAIAGGGSVRGINAKGAAEKLSRKEIDKLTDFVKTYRAKGLAYTRWTHEGRSSSFEKFLTEEEIAGIHKALDAEEGDLLLIVADAKNEVVYDALGQLRNHLAQKLGLIEPGTFDLLWVTEFPLFEYSEEEGRYMAKHHPFTCPMLEDLDMIESDPGHCRARAYDMVMNGCEVGGGSIRINTMELQERMLVALGFTPESAEERFGFLLEAFRYGAPPHGGMAFGLDRLVMLLLGKESIKDVIAFPKVQNASELMSGCPAEVEDKSLAELAIKVDLPQE
;
A
#
# COMPACT_ATOMS: atom_id res chain seq x y z
N MET A 1 28.76 14.02 -33.74
CA MET A 1 28.59 12.55 -33.58
C MET A 1 28.88 12.21 -32.13
N ALA A 2 28.07 11.35 -31.53
CA ALA A 2 28.31 10.83 -30.18
C ALA A 2 29.65 10.06 -30.14
N ASP A 3 30.37 10.20 -29.05
CA ASP A 3 31.58 9.41 -28.80
C ASP A 3 31.18 7.94 -28.48
N THR A 4 32.13 7.02 -28.58
CA THR A 4 31.93 5.61 -28.26
C THR A 4 32.64 5.21 -26.96
N MET A 5 32.23 4.12 -26.34
CA MET A 5 32.91 3.56 -25.18
C MET A 5 34.18 2.75 -25.56
N GLN A 6 34.52 2.62 -26.84
CA GLN A 6 35.60 1.77 -27.30
C GLN A 6 36.94 2.07 -26.58
N GLY A 7 37.56 1.06 -26.03
CA GLY A 7 38.83 1.15 -25.29
C GLY A 7 38.71 1.71 -23.85
N LEU A 8 37.52 2.08 -23.37
CA LEU A 8 37.33 2.62 -22.03
C LEU A 8 36.10 1.96 -21.35
N LYS A 9 36.25 1.57 -20.09
CA LYS A 9 35.18 0.97 -19.28
C LYS A 9 35.04 1.70 -17.96
N ARG A 10 33.81 1.82 -17.44
CA ARG A 10 33.56 2.36 -16.10
C ARG A 10 34.30 1.52 -15.06
N THR A 11 35.04 2.15 -14.16
CA THR A 11 35.73 1.52 -13.03
C THR A 11 34.98 1.74 -11.71
N HIS A 12 34.35 2.90 -11.53
CA HIS A 12 33.65 3.29 -10.31
C HIS A 12 32.28 3.91 -10.61
N TYR A 13 31.34 3.72 -9.68
CA TYR A 13 30.11 4.50 -9.66
C TYR A 13 30.35 5.89 -9.05
N CYS A 14 29.52 6.87 -9.43
CA CYS A 14 29.69 8.26 -8.99
C CYS A 14 29.63 8.43 -7.48
N GLY A 15 28.70 7.76 -6.80
CA GLY A 15 28.54 7.85 -5.36
C GLY A 15 29.48 6.95 -4.55
N THR A 16 30.37 6.17 -5.20
CA THR A 16 31.25 5.22 -4.49
C THR A 16 32.70 5.69 -4.37
N VAL A 17 33.03 6.86 -4.88
CA VAL A 17 34.37 7.44 -4.74
C VAL A 17 34.54 8.07 -3.35
N THR A 18 35.70 7.84 -2.72
CA THR A 18 35.99 8.29 -1.36
C THR A 18 37.33 9.01 -1.27
N PRO A 19 37.61 9.78 -0.20
CA PRO A 19 38.89 10.47 -0.01
C PRO A 19 40.11 9.53 0.00
N GLU A 20 39.96 8.26 0.42
CA GLU A 20 41.04 7.26 0.44
C GLU A 20 41.48 6.87 -0.99
N MET A 21 40.71 7.25 -2.00
CA MET A 21 41.01 7.00 -3.40
C MET A 21 41.77 8.19 -4.09
N ILE A 22 42.04 9.27 -3.37
CA ILE A 22 42.77 10.40 -3.91
C ILE A 22 44.09 9.94 -4.54
N GLY A 23 44.39 10.46 -5.75
CA GLY A 23 45.55 10.08 -6.57
C GLY A 23 45.30 8.87 -7.49
N ARG A 24 44.19 8.15 -7.36
CA ARG A 24 43.85 7.04 -8.28
C ARG A 24 43.18 7.56 -9.54
N GLU A 25 43.48 6.94 -10.65
CA GLU A 25 42.74 7.13 -11.90
C GLU A 25 41.40 6.38 -11.80
N VAL A 26 40.32 7.05 -12.17
CA VAL A 26 38.96 6.51 -12.18
C VAL A 26 38.27 6.80 -13.51
N VAL A 27 37.37 5.92 -13.90
CA VAL A 27 36.46 6.15 -15.03
C VAL A 27 35.04 6.08 -14.46
N VAL A 28 34.31 7.21 -14.55
CA VAL A 28 32.94 7.37 -14.12
C VAL A 28 32.01 7.62 -15.30
N CYS A 29 30.77 7.16 -15.20
CA CYS A 29 29.74 7.33 -16.24
C CYS A 29 28.42 7.73 -15.60
N GLY A 30 27.68 8.63 -16.26
CA GLY A 30 26.38 9.06 -15.75
C GLY A 30 25.77 10.16 -16.60
N TRP A 31 24.84 10.86 -16.00
CA TRP A 31 24.13 12.01 -16.59
C TRP A 31 24.67 13.32 -15.99
N ALA A 32 24.94 14.32 -16.82
CA ALA A 32 25.29 15.66 -16.37
C ALA A 32 24.09 16.33 -15.72
N GLN A 33 24.10 16.45 -14.38
CA GLN A 33 22.99 17.07 -13.66
C GLN A 33 23.07 18.60 -13.70
N LYS A 34 24.25 19.15 -13.45
CA LYS A 34 24.50 20.60 -13.42
C LYS A 34 25.88 20.90 -14.01
N THR A 35 25.94 21.92 -14.84
CA THR A 35 27.19 22.44 -15.38
C THR A 35 27.40 23.87 -14.91
N ARG A 36 28.61 24.19 -14.47
CA ARG A 36 29.05 25.54 -14.08
C ARG A 36 30.26 25.87 -14.93
N ASP A 37 30.08 26.80 -15.84
CA ASP A 37 31.15 27.32 -16.71
C ASP A 37 31.57 28.71 -16.22
N MET A 38 32.82 28.82 -15.80
CA MET A 38 33.44 30.05 -15.31
C MET A 38 34.62 30.48 -16.21
N GLY A 39 34.55 30.10 -17.49
CA GLY A 39 35.59 30.39 -18.49
C GLY A 39 36.69 29.34 -18.48
N THR A 40 37.79 29.57 -17.77
CA THR A 40 38.89 28.61 -17.64
C THR A 40 38.62 27.47 -16.66
N LEU A 41 37.59 27.60 -15.84
CA LEU A 41 37.16 26.59 -14.86
C LEU A 41 35.78 26.07 -15.26
N VAL A 42 35.65 24.78 -15.46
CA VAL A 42 34.34 24.13 -15.69
C VAL A 42 34.13 23.02 -14.66
N PHE A 43 32.94 22.98 -14.08
CA PHE A 43 32.52 21.92 -13.18
C PHE A 43 31.25 21.28 -13.72
N ILE A 44 31.20 19.94 -13.70
CA ILE A 44 30.04 19.17 -14.09
C ILE A 44 29.70 18.20 -12.92
N ASP A 45 28.53 18.33 -12.38
CA ASP A 45 28.01 17.35 -11.41
C ASP A 45 27.49 16.16 -12.21
N LEU A 46 28.21 15.04 -12.18
CA LEU A 46 27.87 13.80 -12.87
C LEU A 46 27.12 12.89 -11.91
N ARG A 47 25.90 12.49 -12.29
CA ARG A 47 24.99 11.66 -11.50
C ARG A 47 24.84 10.27 -12.10
N ASP A 48 24.89 9.25 -11.25
CA ASP A 48 24.39 7.92 -11.53
C ASP A 48 23.43 7.44 -10.42
N ARG A 49 23.04 6.17 -10.43
CA ARG A 49 22.11 5.60 -9.42
C ARG A 49 22.66 5.57 -8.00
N THR A 50 23.95 5.77 -7.79
CA THR A 50 24.58 5.71 -6.47
C THR A 50 24.81 7.09 -5.86
N GLY A 51 24.73 8.15 -6.67
CA GLY A 51 24.97 9.51 -6.22
C GLY A 51 25.62 10.39 -7.28
N ILE A 52 26.28 11.42 -6.82
CA ILE A 52 26.87 12.48 -7.65
C ILE A 52 28.37 12.53 -7.37
N VAL A 53 29.18 12.79 -8.42
CA VAL A 53 30.57 13.20 -8.28
C VAL A 53 30.83 14.44 -9.14
N GLN A 54 31.62 15.39 -8.64
CA GLN A 54 32.03 16.53 -9.42
C GLN A 54 33.15 16.15 -10.40
N LEU A 55 33.00 16.51 -11.66
CA LEU A 55 34.06 16.54 -12.67
C LEU A 55 34.64 17.97 -12.71
N ALA A 56 35.95 18.10 -12.68
CA ALA A 56 36.62 19.37 -12.67
C ALA A 56 37.56 19.49 -13.87
N PHE A 57 37.55 20.68 -14.48
CA PHE A 57 38.37 21.07 -15.62
C PHE A 57 38.96 22.47 -15.34
N ASP A 58 40.21 22.69 -15.64
CA ASP A 58 40.89 23.97 -15.42
C ASP A 58 41.77 24.36 -16.64
N ASP A 59 42.57 25.40 -16.50
CA ASP A 59 43.46 25.92 -17.54
C ASP A 59 44.59 24.95 -17.97
N LYS A 60 44.83 23.89 -17.16
CA LYS A 60 45.80 22.83 -17.47
C LYS A 60 45.15 21.63 -18.18
N THR A 61 43.80 21.60 -18.24
CA THR A 61 43.08 20.58 -19.00
C THR A 61 43.34 20.75 -20.50
N ASP A 62 43.48 19.63 -21.22
CA ASP A 62 43.60 19.66 -22.67
C ASP A 62 42.53 20.56 -23.31
N PRO A 63 42.88 21.54 -24.17
CA PRO A 63 41.91 22.50 -24.72
C PRO A 63 40.73 21.85 -25.46
N ALA A 64 40.92 20.69 -26.09
CA ALA A 64 39.84 19.98 -26.76
C ALA A 64 38.87 19.35 -25.74
N VAL A 65 39.40 18.85 -24.62
CA VAL A 65 38.59 18.32 -23.52
C VAL A 65 37.82 19.44 -22.82
N LEU A 66 38.47 20.57 -22.52
CA LEU A 66 37.81 21.74 -21.92
C LEU A 66 36.72 22.30 -22.84
N THR A 67 36.99 22.48 -24.13
CA THR A 67 35.96 22.92 -25.10
C THR A 67 34.77 21.97 -25.16
N LYS A 68 35.02 20.66 -25.07
CA LYS A 68 33.95 19.66 -25.02
C LYS A 68 33.12 19.81 -23.73
N ALA A 69 33.78 20.01 -22.57
CA ALA A 69 33.11 20.19 -21.27
C ALA A 69 32.19 21.44 -21.26
N GLN A 70 32.62 22.56 -21.85
CA GLN A 70 31.85 23.80 -21.98
C GLN A 70 30.55 23.63 -22.79
N ARG A 71 30.50 22.65 -23.70
CA ARG A 71 29.34 22.35 -24.54
C ARG A 71 28.32 21.38 -23.87
N VAL A 72 28.70 20.77 -22.75
CA VAL A 72 27.82 19.85 -22.05
C VAL A 72 26.58 20.59 -21.54
N ARG A 73 25.41 19.98 -21.73
CA ARG A 73 24.13 20.46 -21.20
C ARG A 73 23.53 19.43 -20.23
N ALA A 74 22.48 19.85 -19.52
CA ALA A 74 21.81 18.98 -18.57
C ALA A 74 21.35 17.66 -19.22
N GLU A 75 21.51 16.58 -18.49
CA GLU A 75 21.12 15.21 -18.86
C GLU A 75 21.90 14.61 -20.05
N TYR A 76 22.98 15.25 -20.52
CA TYR A 76 23.91 14.58 -21.43
C TYR A 76 24.52 13.35 -20.76
N VAL A 77 24.66 12.26 -21.50
CA VAL A 77 25.29 11.02 -21.02
C VAL A 77 26.77 11.11 -21.23
N LEU A 78 27.52 11.08 -20.14
CA LEU A 78 28.98 11.29 -20.16
C LEU A 78 29.72 10.07 -19.63
N MET A 79 30.96 9.92 -20.18
CA MET A 79 31.99 9.08 -19.60
C MET A 79 33.23 9.96 -19.41
N ALA A 80 33.76 9.98 -18.20
CA ALA A 80 34.94 10.77 -17.84
C ALA A 80 35.99 9.87 -17.22
N ARG A 81 37.25 9.98 -17.74
CA ARG A 81 38.44 9.42 -17.11
C ARG A 81 39.26 10.56 -16.51
N GLY A 82 39.75 10.36 -15.31
CA GLY A 82 40.55 11.36 -14.64
C GLY A 82 41.12 10.86 -13.33
N VAL A 83 41.89 11.73 -12.67
CA VAL A 83 42.48 11.43 -11.36
C VAL A 83 41.61 12.04 -10.25
N LEU A 84 41.33 11.26 -9.24
CA LEU A 84 40.58 11.73 -8.08
C LEU A 84 41.47 12.66 -7.25
N ARG A 85 40.99 13.86 -6.94
CA ARG A 85 41.66 14.84 -6.09
C ARG A 85 40.72 15.42 -5.03
N GLN A 86 41.30 16.04 -4.02
CA GLN A 86 40.53 16.77 -3.01
C GLN A 86 39.93 18.02 -3.63
N ARG A 87 38.68 18.33 -3.28
CA ARG A 87 38.04 19.59 -3.70
C ARG A 87 38.61 20.77 -2.91
N GLU A 88 38.78 21.90 -3.58
CA GLU A 88 39.16 23.15 -2.92
C GLU A 88 38.02 23.65 -2.00
N SER A 89 36.76 23.48 -2.39
CA SER A 89 35.59 23.80 -1.62
C SER A 89 34.75 22.55 -1.40
N VAL A 90 34.73 22.05 -0.15
CA VAL A 90 33.98 20.86 0.26
C VAL A 90 32.48 21.13 0.17
N ASN A 91 31.74 20.22 -0.41
CA ASN A 91 30.26 20.23 -0.42
C ASN A 91 29.73 19.20 0.57
N HIS A 92 29.24 19.65 1.71
CA HIS A 92 28.68 18.78 2.75
C HIS A 92 27.29 18.22 2.44
N GLU A 93 26.64 18.63 1.34
CA GLU A 93 25.32 18.16 0.96
C GLU A 93 25.35 16.80 0.24
N ILE A 94 26.52 16.38 -0.25
CA ILE A 94 26.67 15.09 -0.95
C ILE A 94 27.78 14.24 -0.32
N PRO A 95 27.63 12.91 -0.24
CA PRO A 95 28.62 12.03 0.39
C PRO A 95 30.02 12.10 -0.22
N THR A 96 30.12 12.39 -1.52
CA THR A 96 31.38 12.51 -2.26
C THR A 96 31.92 13.92 -2.30
N GLY A 97 31.37 14.84 -1.51
CA GLY A 97 31.64 16.26 -1.61
C GLY A 97 33.03 16.74 -1.18
N GLU A 98 33.88 15.87 -0.64
CA GLU A 98 35.28 16.13 -0.34
C GLU A 98 36.20 15.92 -1.56
N VAL A 99 35.74 15.15 -2.56
CA VAL A 99 36.55 14.75 -3.72
C VAL A 99 35.92 15.17 -5.03
N GLU A 100 36.76 15.29 -6.04
CA GLU A 100 36.38 15.53 -7.45
C GLU A 100 37.26 14.77 -8.40
N VAL A 101 36.75 14.49 -9.59
CA VAL A 101 37.55 13.88 -10.67
C VAL A 101 38.16 15.00 -11.52
N TYR A 102 39.47 15.16 -11.49
CA TYR A 102 40.21 16.00 -12.43
C TYR A 102 40.32 15.28 -13.78
N VAL A 103 39.56 15.74 -14.78
CA VAL A 103 39.29 15.01 -16.00
C VAL A 103 40.43 15.16 -17.01
N THR A 104 40.92 14.03 -17.51
CA THR A 104 41.89 13.95 -18.58
C THR A 104 41.28 13.52 -19.93
N GLU A 105 40.14 12.81 -19.89
CA GLU A 105 39.41 12.42 -21.10
C GLU A 105 37.90 12.51 -20.82
N LEU A 106 37.17 13.20 -21.70
CA LEU A 106 35.73 13.35 -21.66
C LEU A 106 35.09 12.82 -22.94
N ARG A 107 34.12 11.93 -22.81
CA ARG A 107 33.30 11.45 -23.92
C ARG A 107 31.83 11.82 -23.68
N VAL A 108 31.20 12.37 -24.73
CA VAL A 108 29.75 12.59 -24.76
C VAL A 108 29.12 11.40 -25.49
N LEU A 109 28.56 10.46 -24.73
CA LEU A 109 28.00 9.22 -25.27
C LEU A 109 26.62 9.45 -25.89
N ALA A 110 25.85 10.40 -25.36
CA ALA A 110 24.60 10.86 -25.95
C ALA A 110 24.29 12.29 -25.52
N GLU A 111 23.75 13.06 -26.42
CA GLU A 111 23.17 14.37 -26.13
C GLU A 111 21.70 14.19 -25.64
N SER A 112 21.19 15.18 -24.95
CA SER A 112 19.82 15.20 -24.44
C SER A 112 19.10 16.47 -24.89
N ASN A 113 17.83 16.34 -25.21
CA ASN A 113 16.96 17.50 -25.27
C ASN A 113 16.77 18.08 -23.87
N THR A 114 16.35 19.34 -23.77
CA THR A 114 16.00 19.95 -22.48
C THR A 114 14.85 19.17 -21.85
N PRO A 115 15.02 18.61 -20.63
CA PRO A 115 13.94 17.88 -19.96
C PRO A 115 12.70 18.78 -19.71
N PRO A 116 11.49 18.23 -19.74
CA PRO A 116 10.27 19.00 -19.50
C PRO A 116 10.11 19.44 -18.04
N PHE A 117 10.91 18.92 -17.13
CA PHE A 117 11.02 19.31 -15.73
C PHE A 117 12.44 19.02 -15.19
N ALA A 118 12.79 19.69 -14.09
CA ALA A 118 14.08 19.46 -13.44
C ALA A 118 14.12 18.07 -12.78
N ILE A 119 15.24 17.36 -12.98
CA ILE A 119 15.48 16.05 -12.35
C ILE A 119 16.13 16.27 -10.98
N SER A 120 15.31 16.65 -10.02
CA SER A 120 15.67 16.88 -8.62
C SER A 120 14.54 16.41 -7.70
N ASP A 121 14.81 16.26 -6.40
CA ASP A 121 13.79 15.87 -5.44
C ASP A 121 12.77 16.99 -5.16
N ASP A 122 13.09 18.23 -5.49
CA ASP A 122 12.14 19.35 -5.44
C ASP A 122 11.24 19.40 -6.68
N SER A 123 10.33 18.43 -6.79
CA SER A 123 9.34 18.36 -7.88
C SER A 123 7.95 18.85 -7.48
N ARG A 124 7.82 19.55 -6.34
CA ARG A 124 6.53 19.97 -5.75
C ARG A 124 5.63 20.82 -6.67
N GLY A 125 6.15 21.40 -7.71
CA GLY A 125 5.39 22.14 -8.71
C GLY A 125 5.08 21.38 -10.00
N VAL A 126 5.57 20.15 -10.15
CA VAL A 126 5.40 19.36 -11.38
C VAL A 126 4.16 18.48 -11.28
N LYS A 127 3.22 18.66 -12.22
CA LYS A 127 1.99 17.85 -12.29
C LYS A 127 2.33 16.36 -12.42
N GLU A 128 1.58 15.52 -11.72
CA GLU A 128 1.75 14.06 -11.72
C GLU A 128 1.71 13.49 -13.15
N ASP A 129 0.74 13.90 -13.97
CA ASP A 129 0.60 13.41 -15.35
C ASP A 129 1.85 13.66 -16.19
N LEU A 130 2.51 14.82 -16.01
CA LEU A 130 3.74 15.13 -16.73
C LEU A 130 4.89 14.21 -16.28
N ARG A 131 5.01 13.94 -14.98
CA ARG A 131 5.99 13.00 -14.44
C ARG A 131 5.74 11.58 -14.92
N LEU A 132 4.48 11.13 -14.97
CA LEU A 132 4.10 9.80 -15.44
C LEU A 132 4.27 9.66 -16.96
N LYS A 133 4.00 10.69 -17.74
CA LYS A 133 4.26 10.70 -19.18
C LYS A 133 5.76 10.56 -19.51
N TYR A 134 6.61 11.23 -18.75
CA TYR A 134 8.07 11.16 -18.89
C TYR A 134 8.69 10.33 -17.75
N ARG A 135 8.06 9.19 -17.43
CA ARG A 135 8.40 8.38 -16.25
C ARG A 135 9.87 7.98 -16.19
N TYR A 136 10.51 7.72 -17.33
CA TYR A 136 11.94 7.43 -17.42
C TYR A 136 12.84 8.60 -16.98
N LEU A 137 12.36 9.84 -17.01
CA LEU A 137 13.05 10.99 -16.44
C LEU A 137 12.77 11.12 -14.93
N ASP A 138 11.51 10.94 -14.53
CA ASP A 138 11.11 10.96 -13.12
C ASP A 138 11.85 9.88 -12.30
N LEU A 139 12.05 8.69 -12.88
CA LEU A 139 12.84 7.61 -12.29
C LEU A 139 14.33 7.89 -12.12
N ARG A 140 14.87 8.98 -12.71
CA ARG A 140 16.24 9.44 -12.46
C ARG A 140 16.38 10.22 -11.15
N ARG A 141 15.28 10.66 -10.54
CA ARG A 141 15.31 11.40 -9.28
C ARG A 141 15.78 10.48 -8.15
N PRO A 142 16.64 10.97 -7.24
CA PRO A 142 17.16 10.18 -6.11
C PRO A 142 16.05 9.55 -5.28
N GLU A 143 14.98 10.30 -5.00
CA GLU A 143 13.81 9.82 -4.25
C GLU A 143 13.16 8.60 -4.90
N MET A 144 12.96 8.64 -6.23
CA MET A 144 12.36 7.53 -6.98
C MET A 144 13.30 6.32 -7.05
N GLN A 145 14.59 6.56 -7.25
CA GLN A 145 15.60 5.50 -7.24
C GLN A 145 15.69 4.82 -5.87
N ASN A 146 15.62 5.60 -4.78
CA ASN A 146 15.59 5.05 -3.43
C ASN A 146 14.34 4.20 -3.18
N ALA A 147 13.17 4.63 -3.67
CA ALA A 147 11.92 3.86 -3.53
C ALA A 147 12.02 2.48 -4.22
N ILE A 148 12.53 2.44 -5.45
CA ILE A 148 12.73 1.18 -6.18
C ILE A 148 13.84 0.33 -5.54
N ALA A 149 14.91 0.95 -5.05
CA ALA A 149 15.98 0.24 -4.34
C ALA A 149 15.49 -0.37 -3.01
N MET A 150 14.64 0.35 -2.26
CA MET A 150 14.02 -0.17 -1.05
C MET A 150 13.11 -1.37 -1.35
N ARG A 151 12.28 -1.27 -2.39
CA ARG A 151 11.47 -2.38 -2.88
C ARG A 151 12.33 -3.62 -3.16
N HIS A 152 13.42 -3.45 -3.88
CA HIS A 152 14.39 -4.54 -4.16
C HIS A 152 14.94 -5.16 -2.87
N ARG A 153 15.34 -4.33 -1.88
CA ARG A 153 15.87 -4.83 -0.59
C ARG A 153 14.84 -5.65 0.17
N ILE A 154 13.59 -5.18 0.24
CA ILE A 154 12.51 -5.90 0.92
C ILE A 154 12.27 -7.27 0.27
N VAL A 155 12.21 -7.33 -1.07
CA VAL A 155 12.08 -8.61 -1.79
C VAL A 155 13.25 -9.54 -1.50
N LYS A 156 14.47 -9.01 -1.45
CA LYS A 156 15.65 -9.81 -1.09
C LYS A 156 15.55 -10.35 0.34
N VAL A 157 15.18 -9.49 1.29
CA VAL A 157 14.98 -9.90 2.69
C VAL A 157 13.91 -10.99 2.79
N ALA A 158 12.80 -10.86 2.05
CA ALA A 158 11.74 -11.85 2.02
C ALA A 158 12.26 -13.21 1.55
N ARG A 159 12.95 -13.26 0.41
CA ARG A 159 13.54 -14.50 -0.11
C ARG A 159 14.51 -15.12 0.89
N ASP A 160 15.46 -14.35 1.40
CA ASP A 160 16.46 -14.82 2.36
C ASP A 160 15.81 -15.30 3.68
N TYR A 161 14.75 -14.64 4.14
CA TYR A 161 14.05 -15.01 5.36
C TYR A 161 13.27 -16.31 5.21
N TYR A 162 12.41 -16.39 4.19
CA TYR A 162 11.56 -17.55 3.99
C TYR A 162 12.37 -18.80 3.59
N ASP A 163 13.40 -18.65 2.75
CA ASP A 163 14.33 -19.75 2.42
C ASP A 163 15.01 -20.33 3.69
N THR A 164 15.52 -19.46 4.55
CA THR A 164 16.13 -19.85 5.83
C THR A 164 15.16 -20.59 6.76
N ASN A 165 13.86 -20.33 6.61
CA ASN A 165 12.79 -20.99 7.38
C ASN A 165 12.15 -22.17 6.63
N GLY A 166 12.78 -22.66 5.56
CA GLY A 166 12.40 -23.88 4.84
C GLY A 166 11.27 -23.71 3.84
N PHE A 167 10.99 -22.47 3.40
CA PHE A 167 10.04 -22.22 2.31
C PHE A 167 10.69 -22.44 0.96
N LEU A 168 9.92 -22.96 0.03
CA LEU A 168 10.28 -23.05 -1.38
C LEU A 168 9.59 -21.93 -2.16
N GLU A 169 10.36 -21.17 -2.95
CA GLU A 169 9.78 -20.22 -3.90
C GLU A 169 9.29 -20.99 -5.13
N ILE A 170 7.97 -21.03 -5.33
CA ILE A 170 7.33 -21.78 -6.41
C ILE A 170 6.46 -20.84 -7.23
N GLU A 171 6.72 -20.76 -8.53
CA GLU A 171 5.89 -19.99 -9.46
C GLU A 171 4.57 -20.71 -9.75
N THR A 172 3.48 -19.94 -9.76
CA THR A 172 2.16 -20.40 -10.17
C THR A 172 1.77 -19.81 -11.53
N PRO A 173 0.86 -20.42 -12.29
CA PRO A 173 0.47 -19.90 -13.60
C PRO A 173 -0.12 -18.48 -13.52
N VAL A 174 0.19 -17.66 -14.54
CA VAL A 174 -0.44 -16.36 -14.78
C VAL A 174 -1.64 -16.48 -15.73
N LEU A 175 -1.65 -17.45 -16.63
CA LEU A 175 -2.79 -17.78 -17.48
C LEU A 175 -3.60 -18.88 -16.80
N ILE A 176 -4.67 -18.50 -16.09
CA ILE A 176 -5.50 -19.44 -15.32
C ILE A 176 -6.93 -19.48 -15.83
N LYS A 177 -7.74 -20.37 -15.25
CA LYS A 177 -9.19 -20.36 -15.41
C LYS A 177 -9.79 -19.20 -14.62
N SER A 178 -10.81 -18.52 -15.18
CA SER A 178 -11.55 -17.49 -14.44
C SER A 178 -12.20 -18.08 -13.19
N THR A 179 -11.82 -17.54 -12.04
CA THR A 179 -12.31 -17.92 -10.71
C THR A 179 -12.42 -16.64 -9.86
N PRO A 180 -13.47 -15.82 -10.09
CA PRO A 180 -13.59 -14.52 -9.41
C PRO A 180 -13.60 -14.68 -7.88
N GLU A 181 -12.70 -13.98 -7.20
CA GLU A 181 -12.48 -14.01 -5.75
C GLU A 181 -12.85 -12.66 -5.09
N GLY A 182 -13.82 -11.93 -5.67
CA GLY A 182 -14.26 -10.64 -5.14
C GLY A 182 -14.10 -9.48 -6.14
N ALA A 183 -13.02 -9.45 -6.93
CA ALA A 183 -12.83 -8.48 -8.02
C ALA A 183 -13.26 -9.08 -9.37
N ARG A 184 -13.32 -8.25 -10.43
CA ARG A 184 -13.45 -8.74 -11.79
C ARG A 184 -12.09 -9.22 -12.31
N ASP A 185 -12.12 -10.28 -13.13
CA ASP A 185 -10.93 -10.82 -13.76
C ASP A 185 -10.59 -10.06 -15.06
N TYR A 186 -9.30 -9.87 -15.33
CA TYR A 186 -8.82 -9.54 -16.67
C TYR A 186 -8.82 -10.80 -17.54
N LEU A 187 -9.50 -10.76 -18.68
CA LEU A 187 -9.64 -11.89 -19.59
C LEU A 187 -8.63 -11.81 -20.73
N VAL A 188 -8.01 -12.95 -21.06
CA VAL A 188 -7.06 -13.10 -22.16
C VAL A 188 -7.60 -14.16 -23.14
N PRO A 189 -7.95 -13.79 -24.38
CA PRO A 189 -8.51 -14.73 -25.34
C PRO A 189 -7.47 -15.75 -25.80
N SER A 190 -7.92 -17.01 -26.02
CA SER A 190 -7.08 -18.08 -26.50
C SER A 190 -7.14 -18.19 -28.04
N ARG A 191 -6.00 -17.97 -28.70
CA ARG A 191 -5.90 -18.18 -30.17
C ARG A 191 -6.06 -19.66 -30.57
N VAL A 192 -5.55 -20.56 -29.72
CA VAL A 192 -5.55 -22.01 -30.00
C VAL A 192 -6.93 -22.63 -29.75
N GLN A 193 -7.65 -22.15 -28.74
CA GLN A 193 -8.98 -22.58 -28.38
C GLN A 193 -9.95 -21.42 -28.57
N GLN A 194 -10.31 -21.14 -29.80
CA GLN A 194 -11.20 -20.02 -30.15
C GLN A 194 -12.51 -20.07 -29.35
N GLY A 195 -12.96 -18.89 -28.89
CA GLY A 195 -14.12 -18.74 -28.01
C GLY A 195 -13.87 -19.06 -26.53
N LYS A 196 -12.63 -19.46 -26.15
CA LYS A 196 -12.23 -19.64 -24.75
C LYS A 196 -11.24 -18.58 -24.32
N PHE A 197 -11.26 -18.29 -23.01
CA PHE A 197 -10.43 -17.27 -22.40
C PHE A 197 -9.65 -17.84 -21.22
N TYR A 198 -8.43 -17.36 -21.07
CA TYR A 198 -7.73 -17.37 -19.78
C TYR A 198 -8.14 -16.14 -18.99
N ALA A 199 -7.93 -16.20 -17.68
CA ALA A 199 -7.96 -15.03 -16.80
C ALA A 199 -6.57 -14.77 -16.21
N LEU A 200 -6.29 -13.51 -15.88
CA LEU A 200 -5.12 -13.16 -15.08
C LEU A 200 -5.45 -13.35 -13.58
N PRO A 201 -4.54 -13.90 -12.76
CA PRO A 201 -4.83 -14.28 -11.38
C PRO A 201 -5.02 -13.05 -10.47
N GLN A 202 -6.07 -13.05 -9.67
CA GLN A 202 -6.27 -12.06 -8.60
C GLN A 202 -5.30 -12.30 -7.43
N SER A 203 -4.98 -13.57 -7.20
CA SER A 203 -3.98 -14.07 -6.27
C SER A 203 -3.62 -15.52 -6.62
N PRO A 204 -2.53 -16.10 -6.08
CA PRO A 204 -2.22 -17.52 -6.28
C PRO A 204 -3.03 -18.46 -5.36
N GLN A 205 -4.15 -18.02 -4.78
CA GLN A 205 -4.88 -18.71 -3.69
C GLN A 205 -5.16 -20.19 -3.96
N LEU A 206 -5.71 -20.53 -5.13
CA LEU A 206 -6.07 -21.92 -5.45
C LEU A 206 -4.84 -22.80 -5.62
N TYR A 207 -3.82 -22.28 -6.29
CA TYR A 207 -2.60 -23.05 -6.58
C TYR A 207 -1.74 -23.27 -5.34
N LYS A 208 -1.64 -22.30 -4.44
CA LYS A 208 -0.88 -22.49 -3.20
C LYS A 208 -1.52 -23.54 -2.27
N GLN A 209 -2.86 -23.63 -2.23
CA GLN A 209 -3.57 -24.70 -1.52
C GLN A 209 -3.31 -26.07 -2.16
N ILE A 210 -3.27 -26.17 -3.48
CA ILE A 210 -2.89 -27.40 -4.20
C ILE A 210 -1.44 -27.78 -3.88
N LEU A 211 -0.52 -26.81 -3.76
CA LEU A 211 0.85 -27.09 -3.35
C LEU A 211 0.93 -27.69 -1.93
N MET A 212 0.05 -27.27 -1.01
CA MET A 212 -0.07 -27.91 0.29
C MET A 212 -0.56 -29.36 0.18
N CYS A 213 -1.59 -29.61 -0.64
CA CYS A 213 -2.05 -30.97 -0.96
C CYS A 213 -0.94 -31.82 -1.65
N SER A 214 -0.01 -31.17 -2.33
CA SER A 214 1.13 -31.81 -3.02
C SER A 214 2.33 -32.07 -2.09
N GLY A 215 2.25 -31.73 -0.80
CA GLY A 215 3.27 -32.03 0.19
C GLY A 215 4.48 -31.07 0.21
N PHE A 216 4.34 -29.84 -0.32
CA PHE A 216 5.43 -28.86 -0.29
C PHE A 216 5.59 -28.17 1.07
N ASP A 217 4.65 -28.33 1.99
CA ASP A 217 4.62 -27.84 3.37
C ASP A 217 4.77 -26.32 3.55
N ARG A 218 5.74 -25.67 2.92
CA ARG A 218 6.03 -24.25 3.04
C ARG A 218 6.30 -23.66 1.67
N TYR A 219 5.38 -22.84 1.21
CA TYR A 219 5.42 -22.14 -0.08
C TYR A 219 5.58 -20.66 0.13
N MET A 220 6.36 -20.01 -0.74
CA MET A 220 6.37 -18.57 -0.91
C MET A 220 6.44 -18.19 -2.38
N GLN A 221 5.98 -17.00 -2.74
CA GLN A 221 6.13 -16.43 -4.07
C GLN A 221 6.09 -14.90 -4.02
N ILE A 222 6.91 -14.26 -4.85
CA ILE A 222 6.75 -12.84 -5.18
C ILE A 222 5.77 -12.78 -6.35
N ALA A 223 4.48 -12.75 -6.04
CA ALA A 223 3.40 -12.96 -6.99
C ALA A 223 2.92 -11.65 -7.65
N ARG A 224 2.75 -11.67 -8.98
CA ARG A 224 1.99 -10.61 -9.68
C ARG A 224 0.52 -10.94 -9.64
N CYS A 225 -0.28 -9.98 -9.19
CA CYS A 225 -1.72 -10.08 -9.05
C CYS A 225 -2.41 -9.01 -9.88
N PHE A 226 -3.62 -9.32 -10.37
CA PHE A 226 -4.36 -8.48 -11.30
C PHE A 226 -5.82 -8.39 -10.84
N ARG A 227 -6.35 -7.18 -10.68
CA ARG A 227 -7.74 -6.95 -10.28
C ARG A 227 -8.33 -5.79 -11.07
N ASP A 228 -9.43 -6.04 -11.76
CA ASP A 228 -10.18 -5.00 -12.45
C ASP A 228 -11.16 -4.33 -11.47
N GLU A 229 -10.63 -3.36 -10.74
CA GLU A 229 -11.34 -2.59 -9.72
C GLU A 229 -11.12 -1.10 -9.92
N ASP A 230 -11.94 -0.27 -9.28
CA ASP A 230 -11.74 1.17 -9.23
C ASP A 230 -10.43 1.53 -8.53
N LEU A 231 -9.61 2.36 -9.18
CA LEU A 231 -8.30 2.72 -8.69
C LEU A 231 -8.40 3.80 -7.59
N ARG A 232 -7.54 3.64 -6.58
CA ARG A 232 -7.37 4.57 -5.45
C ARG A 232 -5.87 4.82 -5.23
N ALA A 233 -5.53 5.66 -4.26
CA ALA A 233 -4.14 5.95 -3.91
C ALA A 233 -3.32 4.69 -3.55
N ASP A 234 -3.98 3.68 -2.98
CA ASP A 234 -3.42 2.42 -2.52
C ASP A 234 -3.85 1.20 -3.36
N ARG A 235 -4.44 1.41 -4.56
CA ARG A 235 -4.88 0.35 -5.48
C ARG A 235 -4.38 0.58 -6.90
N GLN A 236 -3.90 -0.49 -7.51
CA GLN A 236 -3.48 -0.57 -8.92
C GLN A 236 -4.11 -1.82 -9.56
N PRO A 237 -4.39 -1.82 -10.88
CA PRO A 237 -4.98 -2.98 -11.55
C PRO A 237 -4.01 -4.16 -11.61
N GLU A 238 -2.74 -3.90 -11.45
CA GLU A 238 -1.68 -4.90 -11.30
C GLU A 238 -0.75 -4.50 -10.15
N PHE A 239 -0.47 -5.42 -9.25
CA PHE A 239 0.32 -5.20 -8.05
C PHE A 239 1.12 -6.44 -7.67
N THR A 240 1.97 -6.33 -6.66
CA THR A 240 2.83 -7.44 -6.23
C THR A 240 2.53 -7.82 -4.79
N GLN A 241 2.43 -9.13 -4.55
CA GLN A 241 2.34 -9.69 -3.21
C GLN A 241 3.60 -10.49 -2.86
N ILE A 242 3.98 -10.47 -1.58
CA ILE A 242 4.79 -11.52 -0.97
C ILE A 242 3.79 -12.50 -0.39
N ASP A 243 3.60 -13.63 -1.06
CA ASP A 243 2.58 -14.61 -0.74
C ASP A 243 3.20 -15.86 -0.11
N VAL A 244 2.62 -16.34 0.99
CA VAL A 244 3.11 -17.51 1.73
C VAL A 244 1.95 -18.43 2.14
N GLU A 245 2.24 -19.73 2.19
CA GLU A 245 1.32 -20.77 2.67
C GLU A 245 2.10 -21.85 3.43
N MET A 246 1.54 -22.38 4.53
CA MET A 246 2.15 -23.38 5.38
C MET A 246 1.16 -24.48 5.74
N SER A 247 1.66 -25.73 5.77
CA SER A 247 0.90 -26.90 6.25
C SER A 247 1.19 -27.21 7.71
N PHE A 248 0.23 -27.89 8.36
CA PHE A 248 0.32 -28.38 9.75
C PHE A 248 0.55 -27.27 10.77
N ILE A 249 -0.20 -26.17 10.64
CA ILE A 249 -0.08 -24.97 11.47
C ILE A 249 -1.45 -24.47 11.93
N ASP A 250 -1.42 -23.61 12.94
CA ASP A 250 -2.53 -22.78 13.37
C ASP A 250 -2.25 -21.27 13.14
N GLU A 251 -3.14 -20.38 13.62
CA GLU A 251 -3.01 -18.95 13.47
C GLU A 251 -1.75 -18.39 14.12
N GLU A 252 -1.37 -18.96 15.29
CA GLU A 252 -0.21 -18.48 16.03
C GLU A 252 1.10 -18.75 15.28
N ASP A 253 1.20 -19.92 14.63
CA ASP A 253 2.38 -20.29 13.84
C ASP A 253 2.60 -19.34 12.66
N ILE A 254 1.54 -19.02 11.90
CA ILE A 254 1.63 -18.12 10.74
C ILE A 254 1.86 -16.67 11.17
N MET A 255 1.24 -16.23 12.27
CA MET A 255 1.48 -14.90 12.81
C MET A 255 2.93 -14.76 13.30
N ALA A 256 3.46 -15.70 14.07
CA ALA A 256 4.83 -15.68 14.55
C ALA A 256 5.86 -15.70 13.42
N MET A 257 5.61 -16.50 12.36
CA MET A 257 6.46 -16.54 11.16
C MET A 257 6.52 -15.16 10.50
N ASN A 258 5.40 -14.49 10.32
CA ASN A 258 5.33 -13.22 9.63
C ASN A 258 5.77 -12.02 10.50
N GLU A 259 5.64 -12.11 11.81
CA GLU A 259 6.28 -11.17 12.75
C GLU A 259 7.80 -11.21 12.63
N GLY A 260 8.38 -12.40 12.55
CA GLY A 260 9.81 -12.59 12.32
C GLY A 260 10.28 -12.00 10.99
N PHE A 261 9.49 -12.13 9.92
CA PHE A 261 9.75 -11.47 8.65
C PHE A 261 9.76 -9.93 8.79
N MET A 262 8.73 -9.35 9.40
CA MET A 262 8.65 -7.90 9.60
C MET A 262 9.80 -7.38 10.47
N LYS A 263 10.14 -8.10 11.54
CA LYS A 263 11.30 -7.77 12.39
C LYS A 263 12.59 -7.71 11.57
N ARG A 264 12.81 -8.67 10.68
CA ARG A 264 13.98 -8.70 9.81
C ARG A 264 13.98 -7.57 8.78
N VAL A 265 12.82 -7.26 8.17
CA VAL A 265 12.66 -6.09 7.27
C VAL A 265 13.02 -4.80 7.98
N PHE A 266 12.47 -4.55 9.15
CA PHE A 266 12.75 -3.32 9.90
C PHE A 266 14.24 -3.19 10.25
N LYS A 267 14.85 -4.27 10.71
CA LYS A 267 16.28 -4.29 11.06
C LYS A 267 17.18 -4.04 9.84
N GLU A 268 17.00 -4.78 8.75
CA GLU A 268 17.91 -4.75 7.59
C GLU A 268 17.65 -3.56 6.65
N VAL A 269 16.41 -3.05 6.61
CA VAL A 269 16.02 -1.98 5.67
C VAL A 269 16.02 -0.61 6.33
N LEU A 270 15.52 -0.52 7.58
CA LEU A 270 15.39 0.74 8.32
C LEU A 270 16.39 0.90 9.47
N GLY A 271 17.11 -0.16 9.85
CA GLY A 271 17.98 -0.15 11.04
C GLY A 271 17.23 -0.03 12.37
N LYS A 272 15.94 -0.39 12.39
CA LYS A 272 15.07 -0.32 13.58
C LYS A 272 14.78 -1.74 14.11
N GLU A 273 14.71 -1.88 15.43
CA GLU A 273 14.26 -3.12 16.06
C GLU A 273 12.75 -3.04 16.30
N LEU A 274 12.06 -4.16 16.11
CA LEU A 274 10.66 -4.35 16.48
C LEU A 274 10.55 -5.34 17.64
N GLU A 275 9.71 -5.02 18.60
CA GLU A 275 9.32 -5.96 19.66
C GLU A 275 8.22 -6.89 19.16
N THR A 276 8.31 -8.16 19.52
CA THR A 276 7.33 -9.21 19.21
C THR A 276 6.98 -9.98 20.48
N PRO A 277 5.78 -10.57 20.62
CA PRO A 277 4.68 -10.60 19.64
C PRO A 277 3.96 -9.26 19.49
N PHE A 278 3.40 -8.99 18.30
CA PHE A 278 2.55 -7.81 18.10
C PHE A 278 1.23 -7.94 18.86
N ARG A 279 0.63 -6.80 19.22
CA ARG A 279 -0.69 -6.78 19.86
C ARG A 279 -1.74 -7.43 18.95
N ARG A 280 -2.69 -8.12 19.58
CA ARG A 280 -3.86 -8.68 18.91
C ARG A 280 -5.12 -7.96 19.35
N ILE A 281 -5.93 -7.57 18.40
CA ILE A 281 -7.23 -6.93 18.61
C ILE A 281 -8.27 -7.75 17.83
N LYS A 282 -9.38 -8.11 18.46
CA LYS A 282 -10.49 -8.75 17.75
C LYS A 282 -11.14 -7.74 16.80
N TYR A 283 -11.68 -8.21 15.70
CA TYR A 283 -12.39 -7.37 14.72
C TYR A 283 -13.47 -6.51 15.40
N GLN A 284 -14.30 -7.11 16.27
CA GLN A 284 -15.34 -6.37 16.96
C GLN A 284 -14.76 -5.26 17.86
N ASP A 285 -13.68 -5.53 18.58
CA ASP A 285 -13.01 -4.53 19.42
C ASP A 285 -12.38 -3.40 18.57
N ALA A 286 -11.89 -3.73 17.38
CA ALA A 286 -11.38 -2.73 16.45
C ALA A 286 -12.51 -1.82 15.94
N MET A 287 -13.66 -2.39 15.59
CA MET A 287 -14.84 -1.62 15.17
C MET A 287 -15.39 -0.78 16.32
N ASP A 288 -15.55 -1.35 17.51
CA ASP A 288 -16.14 -0.66 18.66
C ASP A 288 -15.29 0.50 19.16
N ASN A 289 -13.95 0.36 19.16
CA ASN A 289 -13.04 1.36 19.70
C ASN A 289 -12.49 2.35 18.66
N TYR A 290 -12.45 1.96 17.37
CA TYR A 290 -11.78 2.76 16.33
C TYR A 290 -12.66 2.99 15.09
N GLY A 291 -13.79 2.30 14.96
CA GLY A 291 -14.70 2.42 13.82
C GLY A 291 -14.15 1.87 12.50
N ILE A 292 -13.08 1.06 12.56
CA ILE A 292 -12.42 0.52 11.36
C ILE A 292 -11.67 -0.77 11.71
N ASP A 293 -11.64 -1.71 10.78
CA ASP A 293 -10.95 -3.00 10.89
C ASP A 293 -9.41 -2.93 10.79
N LYS A 294 -8.87 -1.77 10.47
CA LYS A 294 -7.41 -1.48 10.37
C LYS A 294 -7.06 -0.19 11.11
N PRO A 295 -7.14 -0.18 12.46
CA PRO A 295 -6.99 1.03 13.23
C PRO A 295 -5.55 1.56 13.25
N ASP A 296 -5.40 2.87 13.14
CA ASP A 296 -4.16 3.56 13.51
C ASP A 296 -4.19 3.81 15.02
N THR A 297 -3.34 3.14 15.76
CA THR A 297 -3.28 3.19 17.22
C THR A 297 -2.08 3.98 17.76
N ARG A 298 -1.43 4.78 16.90
CA ARG A 298 -0.36 5.73 17.31
C ARG A 298 -0.88 6.93 18.07
N PHE A 299 -2.20 7.12 18.13
CA PHE A 299 -2.86 8.20 18.85
C PHE A 299 -4.14 7.70 19.51
N ASP A 300 -4.54 8.34 20.61
CA ASP A 300 -5.73 8.00 21.36
C ASP A 300 -6.90 8.94 20.98
N LEU A 301 -7.88 8.41 20.27
CA LEU A 301 -9.16 9.03 19.95
C LEU A 301 -10.18 7.88 19.82
N ARG A 302 -10.44 7.18 20.90
CA ARG A 302 -11.34 6.01 20.87
C ARG A 302 -12.79 6.43 20.73
N LEU A 303 -13.56 5.57 20.08
CA LEU A 303 -15.00 5.64 20.07
C LEU A 303 -15.56 5.13 21.39
N HIS A 304 -16.59 5.80 21.90
CA HIS A 304 -17.32 5.38 23.08
C HIS A 304 -18.79 5.22 22.74
N ASP A 305 -19.39 4.10 23.14
CA ASP A 305 -20.82 3.86 22.97
C ASP A 305 -21.61 4.62 24.06
N LEU A 306 -22.52 5.46 23.62
CA LEU A 306 -23.39 6.28 24.46
C LEU A 306 -24.84 5.79 24.46
N SER A 307 -25.13 4.70 23.73
CA SER A 307 -26.51 4.22 23.47
C SER A 307 -27.27 3.87 24.75
N GLU A 308 -26.62 3.23 25.71
CA GLU A 308 -27.26 2.90 26.99
C GLU A 308 -27.60 4.13 27.84
N ILE A 309 -26.75 5.14 27.80
CA ILE A 309 -26.97 6.43 28.50
C ILE A 309 -28.16 7.15 27.88
N LEU A 310 -28.33 7.04 26.56
CA LEU A 310 -29.29 7.80 25.77
C LEU A 310 -30.52 7.00 25.34
N LYS A 311 -30.70 5.77 25.84
CA LYS A 311 -31.81 4.90 25.41
C LYS A 311 -33.22 5.48 25.63
N ASN A 312 -33.37 6.32 26.63
CA ASN A 312 -34.66 6.95 26.99
C ASN A 312 -34.68 8.45 26.66
N THR A 313 -33.73 8.94 25.90
CA THR A 313 -33.59 10.37 25.61
C THR A 313 -34.78 10.92 24.83
N GLY A 314 -35.18 12.15 25.14
CA GLY A 314 -36.15 12.91 24.38
C GLY A 314 -35.66 13.46 23.06
N PHE A 315 -34.33 13.40 22.77
CA PHE A 315 -33.76 13.89 21.52
C PHE A 315 -33.98 12.88 20.38
N ALA A 316 -34.94 13.20 19.49
CA ALA A 316 -35.44 12.30 18.46
C ALA A 316 -34.36 11.73 17.53
N VAL A 317 -33.23 12.44 17.31
CA VAL A 317 -32.12 11.95 16.48
C VAL A 317 -31.44 10.75 17.14
N PHE A 318 -31.18 10.83 18.45
CA PHE A 318 -30.50 9.77 19.19
C PHE A 318 -31.46 8.60 19.48
N SER A 319 -32.66 8.90 20.00
CA SER A 319 -33.66 7.86 20.27
C SER A 319 -34.09 7.10 19.01
N GLY A 320 -34.19 7.79 17.88
CA GLY A 320 -34.51 7.19 16.58
C GLY A 320 -33.41 6.27 16.04
N ALA A 321 -32.14 6.62 16.25
CA ALA A 321 -31.01 5.76 15.88
C ALA A 321 -30.99 4.46 16.69
N ILE A 322 -31.16 4.56 18.01
CA ILE A 322 -31.20 3.41 18.95
C ILE A 322 -32.43 2.51 18.66
N ALA A 323 -33.61 3.11 18.50
CA ALA A 323 -34.82 2.36 18.18
C ALA A 323 -34.77 1.66 16.82
N GLY A 324 -33.97 2.17 15.89
CA GLY A 324 -33.71 1.56 14.59
C GLY A 324 -32.69 0.41 14.61
N GLY A 325 -32.14 0.06 15.76
CA GLY A 325 -31.16 -1.03 15.92
C GLY A 325 -29.72 -0.61 15.76
N GLY A 326 -29.45 0.69 15.55
CA GLY A 326 -28.09 1.22 15.49
C GLY A 326 -27.60 1.77 16.82
N SER A 327 -26.64 2.71 16.77
CA SER A 327 -25.99 3.25 17.97
C SER A 327 -25.78 4.76 17.93
N VAL A 328 -25.48 5.31 19.11
CA VAL A 328 -24.97 6.67 19.32
C VAL A 328 -23.57 6.53 19.88
N ARG A 329 -22.56 6.96 19.12
CA ARG A 329 -21.15 6.89 19.55
C ARG A 329 -20.49 8.24 19.44
N GLY A 330 -19.49 8.48 20.28
CA GLY A 330 -18.76 9.73 20.31
C GLY A 330 -17.26 9.54 20.47
N ILE A 331 -16.52 10.56 20.09
CA ILE A 331 -15.08 10.73 20.35
C ILE A 331 -14.84 12.04 21.08
N ASN A 332 -13.78 12.06 21.89
CA ASN A 332 -13.32 13.27 22.57
C ASN A 332 -11.98 13.73 21.96
N ALA A 333 -12.00 14.84 21.23
CA ALA A 333 -10.77 15.49 20.77
C ALA A 333 -10.21 16.37 21.89
N LYS A 334 -9.36 15.77 22.73
CA LYS A 334 -8.74 16.41 23.89
C LYS A 334 -8.02 17.71 23.50
N GLY A 335 -8.30 18.81 24.23
CA GLY A 335 -7.69 20.12 24.03
C GLY A 335 -7.94 20.76 22.66
N ALA A 336 -8.98 20.32 21.91
CA ALA A 336 -9.25 20.79 20.55
C ALA A 336 -10.31 21.93 20.49
N ALA A 337 -10.96 22.25 21.60
CA ALA A 337 -12.01 23.28 21.61
C ALA A 337 -11.52 24.66 21.15
N GLU A 338 -10.32 25.07 21.56
CA GLU A 338 -9.74 26.35 21.13
C GLU A 338 -9.04 26.28 19.77
N LYS A 339 -8.62 25.07 19.33
CA LYS A 339 -7.92 24.87 18.06
C LYS A 339 -8.86 24.82 16.87
N LEU A 340 -10.13 24.45 17.08
CA LEU A 340 -11.12 24.30 16.02
C LEU A 340 -12.25 25.30 16.18
N SER A 341 -12.33 26.24 15.24
CA SER A 341 -13.40 27.22 15.15
C SER A 341 -14.74 26.56 14.75
N ARG A 342 -15.86 27.25 14.97
CA ARG A 342 -17.17 26.78 14.54
C ARG A 342 -17.21 26.44 13.04
N LYS A 343 -16.60 27.26 12.19
CA LYS A 343 -16.51 27.02 10.74
C LYS A 343 -15.76 25.73 10.40
N GLU A 344 -14.77 25.37 11.21
CA GLU A 344 -14.05 24.11 11.03
C GLU A 344 -14.88 22.92 11.49
N ILE A 345 -15.67 23.06 12.56
CA ILE A 345 -16.61 22.03 13.00
C ILE A 345 -17.71 21.81 11.95
N ASP A 346 -18.20 22.90 11.31
CA ASP A 346 -19.16 22.80 10.20
C ASP A 346 -18.55 21.98 9.03
N LYS A 347 -17.25 22.18 8.71
CA LYS A 347 -16.54 21.34 7.71
C LYS A 347 -16.40 19.86 8.14
N LEU A 348 -16.21 19.59 9.44
CA LEU A 348 -16.22 18.21 9.94
C LEU A 348 -17.62 17.58 9.78
N THR A 349 -18.69 18.37 9.93
CA THR A 349 -20.05 17.90 9.64
C THR A 349 -20.24 17.52 8.18
N ASP A 350 -19.70 18.33 7.26
CA ASP A 350 -19.74 17.99 5.83
C ASP A 350 -18.85 16.77 5.51
N PHE A 351 -17.72 16.64 6.18
CA PHE A 351 -16.84 15.48 6.06
C PHE A 351 -17.55 14.17 6.44
N VAL A 352 -18.21 14.10 7.61
CA VAL A 352 -18.91 12.86 8.03
C VAL A 352 -20.10 12.52 7.12
N LYS A 353 -20.73 13.51 6.46
CA LYS A 353 -21.79 13.27 5.47
C LYS A 353 -21.27 12.50 4.25
N THR A 354 -20.00 12.64 3.88
CA THR A 354 -19.39 11.84 2.79
C THR A 354 -19.37 10.36 3.11
N TYR A 355 -19.46 10.01 4.40
CA TYR A 355 -19.58 8.65 4.93
C TYR A 355 -21.02 8.30 5.32
N ARG A 356 -22.00 8.90 4.67
CA ARG A 356 -23.45 8.64 4.81
C ARG A 356 -24.06 9.08 6.14
N ALA A 357 -23.31 9.65 7.09
CA ALA A 357 -23.85 10.20 8.31
C ALA A 357 -24.78 11.39 8.04
N LYS A 358 -25.93 11.45 8.71
CA LYS A 358 -26.91 12.52 8.55
C LYS A 358 -26.46 13.87 9.14
N GLY A 359 -25.53 13.84 10.09
CA GLY A 359 -24.96 15.01 10.74
C GLY A 359 -23.93 14.66 11.79
N LEU A 360 -23.37 15.69 12.40
CA LEU A 360 -22.41 15.60 13.49
C LEU A 360 -22.91 16.44 14.68
N ALA A 361 -23.23 15.80 15.78
CA ALA A 361 -23.53 16.49 17.02
C ALA A 361 -22.22 16.84 17.74
N TYR A 362 -22.13 18.01 18.35
CA TYR A 362 -20.89 18.43 19.02
C TYR A 362 -21.16 19.22 20.29
N THR A 363 -20.22 19.12 21.24
CA THR A 363 -20.03 20.05 22.36
C THR A 363 -18.62 20.58 22.35
N ARG A 364 -18.49 21.89 22.24
CA ARG A 364 -17.23 22.62 22.35
C ARG A 364 -17.14 23.22 23.77
N TRP A 365 -16.21 22.77 24.57
CA TRP A 365 -16.07 23.20 25.96
C TRP A 365 -14.84 24.09 26.14
N THR A 366 -15.05 25.39 26.11
CA THR A 366 -13.99 26.40 26.26
C THR A 366 -14.02 27.02 27.66
N HIS A 367 -13.02 27.84 28.01
CA HIS A 367 -13.01 28.61 29.25
C HIS A 367 -14.20 29.61 29.37
N GLU A 368 -14.82 30.01 28.26
CA GLU A 368 -16.03 30.84 28.23
C GLU A 368 -17.31 30.05 28.51
N GLY A 369 -17.20 28.72 28.55
CA GLY A 369 -18.30 27.79 28.76
C GLY A 369 -18.52 26.81 27.63
N ARG A 370 -19.65 26.08 27.70
CA ARG A 370 -20.02 25.04 26.72
C ARG A 370 -20.92 25.59 25.63
N SER A 371 -20.57 25.29 24.39
CA SER A 371 -21.42 25.51 23.21
C SER A 371 -21.73 24.17 22.56
N SER A 372 -22.99 23.76 22.60
CA SER A 372 -23.43 22.44 22.12
C SER A 372 -24.57 22.56 21.12
N SER A 373 -24.54 21.67 20.11
CA SER A 373 -25.63 21.52 19.13
C SER A 373 -26.82 20.71 19.65
N PHE A 374 -26.64 19.93 20.74
CA PHE A 374 -27.64 18.94 21.18
C PHE A 374 -27.98 18.96 22.69
N GLU A 375 -27.09 19.44 23.58
CA GLU A 375 -27.28 19.34 25.05
C GLU A 375 -28.59 19.98 25.53
N LYS A 376 -29.10 21.02 24.86
CA LYS A 376 -30.38 21.64 25.19
C LYS A 376 -31.61 20.72 25.08
N PHE A 377 -31.46 19.56 24.46
CA PHE A 377 -32.52 18.55 24.30
C PHE A 377 -32.39 17.40 25.30
N LEU A 378 -31.35 17.39 26.12
CA LEU A 378 -31.02 16.32 27.07
C LEU A 378 -31.28 16.75 28.49
N THR A 379 -31.43 15.75 29.38
CA THR A 379 -31.44 15.96 30.83
C THR A 379 -30.02 16.18 31.36
N GLU A 380 -29.88 16.82 32.53
CA GLU A 380 -28.60 17.00 33.18
C GLU A 380 -27.88 15.67 33.49
N GLU A 381 -28.65 14.62 33.79
CA GLU A 381 -28.12 13.27 34.03
C GLU A 381 -27.52 12.65 32.75
N GLU A 382 -28.20 12.79 31.61
CA GLU A 382 -27.72 12.34 30.30
C GLU A 382 -26.43 13.11 29.90
N ILE A 383 -26.40 14.42 30.10
CA ILE A 383 -25.22 15.26 29.83
C ILE A 383 -24.05 14.82 30.70
N ALA A 384 -24.26 14.66 32.01
CA ALA A 384 -23.23 14.21 32.92
C ALA A 384 -22.72 12.79 32.57
N GLY A 385 -23.64 11.91 32.14
CA GLY A 385 -23.32 10.57 31.63
C GLY A 385 -22.43 10.59 30.42
N ILE A 386 -22.74 11.43 29.41
CA ILE A 386 -21.91 11.62 28.20
C ILE A 386 -20.53 12.14 28.57
N HIS A 387 -20.45 13.19 29.40
CA HIS A 387 -19.17 13.79 29.79
C HIS A 387 -18.29 12.77 30.52
N LYS A 388 -18.89 11.97 31.41
CA LYS A 388 -18.17 10.90 32.12
C LYS A 388 -17.69 9.80 31.17
N ALA A 389 -18.55 9.34 30.24
CA ALA A 389 -18.20 8.29 29.29
C ALA A 389 -17.09 8.71 28.31
N LEU A 390 -17.08 9.99 27.92
CA LEU A 390 -16.07 10.57 27.02
C LEU A 390 -14.87 11.15 27.79
N ASP A 391 -14.82 11.05 29.12
CA ASP A 391 -13.78 11.66 29.95
C ASP A 391 -13.54 13.14 29.56
N ALA A 392 -14.65 13.91 29.52
CA ALA A 392 -14.64 15.27 29.00
C ALA A 392 -14.29 16.29 30.06
N GLU A 393 -13.46 17.26 29.69
CA GLU A 393 -13.05 18.38 30.52
C GLU A 393 -13.01 19.69 29.74
N GLU A 394 -12.81 20.81 30.46
CA GLU A 394 -12.63 22.11 29.82
C GLU A 394 -11.42 22.09 28.84
N GLY A 395 -11.61 22.61 27.64
CA GLY A 395 -10.67 22.55 26.53
C GLY A 395 -11.01 21.51 25.47
N ASP A 396 -11.94 20.59 25.75
CA ASP A 396 -12.24 19.45 24.87
C ASP A 396 -13.33 19.77 23.82
N LEU A 397 -13.28 19.03 22.72
CA LEU A 397 -14.30 19.00 21.67
C LEU A 397 -14.87 17.59 21.56
N LEU A 398 -16.14 17.44 21.97
CA LEU A 398 -16.88 16.20 21.86
C LEU A 398 -17.58 16.16 20.50
N LEU A 399 -17.50 15.04 19.80
CA LEU A 399 -18.07 14.82 18.47
C LEU A 399 -18.84 13.50 18.48
N ILE A 400 -20.13 13.55 18.12
CA ILE A 400 -21.06 12.41 18.25
C ILE A 400 -21.77 12.18 16.92
N VAL A 401 -21.83 10.91 16.50
CA VAL A 401 -22.61 10.44 15.35
C VAL A 401 -23.65 9.44 15.83
N ALA A 402 -24.84 9.49 15.26
CA ALA A 402 -25.93 8.57 15.51
C ALA A 402 -26.58 8.15 14.20
N ASP A 403 -26.76 6.87 13.98
CA ASP A 403 -27.53 6.31 12.86
C ASP A 403 -28.15 4.96 13.24
N ALA A 404 -29.22 4.58 12.53
CA ALA A 404 -29.86 3.28 12.67
C ALA A 404 -29.01 2.10 12.13
N LYS A 405 -27.99 2.40 11.31
CA LYS A 405 -27.00 1.44 10.80
C LYS A 405 -25.65 1.69 11.49
N ASN A 406 -25.16 0.70 12.25
CA ASN A 406 -23.88 0.80 12.95
C ASN A 406 -22.70 1.05 12.00
N GLU A 407 -22.72 0.50 10.79
CA GLU A 407 -21.70 0.75 9.76
C GLU A 407 -21.52 2.24 9.46
N VAL A 408 -22.62 3.00 9.38
CA VAL A 408 -22.55 4.44 9.12
C VAL A 408 -21.88 5.16 10.29
N VAL A 409 -22.17 4.76 11.53
CA VAL A 409 -21.57 5.35 12.73
C VAL A 409 -20.08 5.03 12.78
N TYR A 410 -19.70 3.79 12.53
CA TYR A 410 -18.30 3.36 12.50
C TYR A 410 -17.52 4.04 11.40
N ASP A 411 -17.99 3.99 10.15
CA ASP A 411 -17.32 4.63 9.01
C ASP A 411 -17.10 6.13 9.26
N ALA A 412 -18.15 6.84 9.68
CA ALA A 412 -18.07 8.27 9.90
C ALA A 412 -17.09 8.65 11.01
N LEU A 413 -17.15 7.99 12.18
CA LEU A 413 -16.29 8.29 13.32
C LEU A 413 -14.86 7.77 13.11
N GLY A 414 -14.68 6.60 12.51
CA GLY A 414 -13.37 6.03 12.22
C GLY A 414 -12.56 6.92 11.26
N GLN A 415 -13.21 7.43 10.21
CA GLN A 415 -12.58 8.35 9.28
C GLN A 415 -12.38 9.74 9.90
N LEU A 416 -13.34 10.23 10.68
CA LEU A 416 -13.23 11.50 11.40
C LEU A 416 -12.06 11.47 12.39
N ARG A 417 -11.88 10.37 13.08
CA ARG A 417 -10.76 10.11 13.99
C ARG A 417 -9.41 10.29 13.28
N ASN A 418 -9.22 9.66 12.13
CA ASN A 418 -8.00 9.76 11.33
C ASN A 418 -7.78 11.18 10.80
N HIS A 419 -8.84 11.83 10.31
CA HIS A 419 -8.80 13.21 9.84
C HIS A 419 -8.38 14.19 10.94
N LEU A 420 -8.93 14.04 12.14
CA LEU A 420 -8.58 14.86 13.30
C LEU A 420 -7.14 14.63 13.75
N ALA A 421 -6.66 13.39 13.74
CA ALA A 421 -5.29 13.08 14.12
C ALA A 421 -4.27 13.80 13.23
N GLN A 422 -4.50 13.81 11.92
CA GLN A 422 -3.67 14.56 10.97
C GLN A 422 -3.78 16.07 11.19
N LYS A 423 -5.01 16.59 11.31
CA LYS A 423 -5.29 18.02 11.46
C LYS A 423 -4.71 18.59 12.76
N LEU A 424 -4.74 17.84 13.83
CA LEU A 424 -4.26 18.25 15.16
C LEU A 424 -2.78 17.88 15.40
N GLY A 425 -2.13 17.19 14.47
CA GLY A 425 -0.73 16.77 14.57
C GLY A 425 -0.50 15.75 15.70
N LEU A 426 -1.43 14.80 15.89
CA LEU A 426 -1.34 13.80 16.97
C LEU A 426 -0.39 12.65 16.65
N ILE A 427 0.02 12.51 15.38
CA ILE A 427 0.87 11.43 14.91
C ILE A 427 2.32 11.92 14.86
N GLU A 428 3.20 11.28 15.63
CA GLU A 428 4.62 11.55 15.57
C GLU A 428 5.22 10.98 14.27
N PRO A 429 5.88 11.82 13.44
CA PRO A 429 6.48 11.36 12.19
C PRO A 429 7.53 10.26 12.40
N GLY A 430 7.55 9.27 11.51
CA GLY A 430 8.53 8.18 11.53
C GLY A 430 8.30 7.12 12.60
N THR A 431 7.14 7.16 13.28
CA THR A 431 6.69 6.11 14.19
C THR A 431 5.97 5.00 13.44
N PHE A 432 6.15 3.77 13.93
CA PHE A 432 5.47 2.59 13.39
C PHE A 432 4.80 1.86 14.55
N ASP A 433 3.54 1.50 14.36
CA ASP A 433 2.77 0.67 15.27
C ASP A 433 2.15 -0.47 14.47
N LEU A 434 2.48 -1.71 14.85
CA LEU A 434 2.02 -2.93 14.21
C LEU A 434 1.13 -3.71 15.17
N LEU A 435 0.05 -4.23 14.63
CA LEU A 435 -0.88 -5.08 15.36
C LEU A 435 -1.53 -6.10 14.42
N TRP A 436 -2.14 -7.11 15.02
CA TRP A 436 -3.03 -8.04 14.34
C TRP A 436 -4.49 -7.72 14.65
N VAL A 437 -5.32 -7.76 13.63
CA VAL A 437 -6.78 -7.86 13.79
C VAL A 437 -7.18 -9.29 13.47
N THR A 438 -7.99 -9.89 14.33
CA THR A 438 -8.35 -11.30 14.27
C THR A 438 -9.86 -11.49 14.44
N GLU A 439 -10.36 -12.71 14.27
CA GLU A 439 -11.77 -13.06 14.46
C GLU A 439 -12.73 -12.20 13.60
N PHE A 440 -12.38 -12.02 12.31
CA PHE A 440 -13.25 -11.33 11.36
C PHE A 440 -14.58 -12.06 11.19
N PRO A 441 -15.65 -11.36 10.76
CA PRO A 441 -16.86 -12.05 10.27
C PRO A 441 -16.49 -12.98 9.11
N LEU A 442 -17.06 -14.18 9.09
CA LEU A 442 -16.89 -15.13 7.99
C LEU A 442 -17.65 -14.68 6.75
N PHE A 443 -18.81 -14.09 6.96
CA PHE A 443 -19.72 -13.62 5.92
C PHE A 443 -20.05 -12.13 6.10
N GLU A 444 -20.40 -11.50 4.98
CA GLU A 444 -21.05 -10.18 4.96
C GLU A 444 -22.29 -10.25 4.08
N TYR A 445 -23.36 -9.57 4.48
CA TYR A 445 -24.60 -9.56 3.72
C TYR A 445 -24.54 -8.49 2.63
N SER A 446 -24.71 -8.89 1.37
CA SER A 446 -24.82 -7.98 0.25
C SER A 446 -26.31 -7.61 0.03
N GLU A 447 -26.66 -6.34 0.23
CA GLU A 447 -28.00 -5.83 -0.10
C GLU A 447 -28.28 -5.92 -1.61
N GLU A 448 -27.25 -5.74 -2.46
CA GLU A 448 -27.33 -5.81 -3.91
C GLU A 448 -27.61 -7.23 -4.40
N GLU A 449 -26.90 -8.21 -3.87
CA GLU A 449 -27.04 -9.62 -4.23
C GLU A 449 -28.18 -10.33 -3.46
N GLY A 450 -28.66 -9.72 -2.38
CA GLY A 450 -29.71 -10.28 -1.50
C GLY A 450 -29.28 -11.56 -0.77
N ARG A 451 -27.97 -11.76 -0.55
CA ARG A 451 -27.38 -12.96 0.06
C ARG A 451 -26.10 -12.69 0.83
N TYR A 452 -25.67 -13.66 1.60
CA TYR A 452 -24.36 -13.63 2.23
C TYR A 452 -23.24 -13.91 1.23
N MET A 453 -22.17 -13.14 1.34
CA MET A 453 -20.92 -13.27 0.60
C MET A 453 -19.79 -13.61 1.57
N ALA A 454 -18.73 -14.28 1.11
CA ALA A 454 -17.55 -14.47 1.94
C ALA A 454 -16.85 -13.11 2.17
N LYS A 455 -16.52 -12.81 3.42
CA LYS A 455 -15.81 -11.57 3.76
C LYS A 455 -14.40 -11.53 3.16
N HIS A 456 -13.70 -12.67 3.13
CA HIS A 456 -12.38 -12.84 2.54
C HIS A 456 -12.47 -13.67 1.26
N HIS A 457 -12.57 -15.00 1.37
CA HIS A 457 -12.72 -15.92 0.23
C HIS A 457 -13.43 -17.22 0.68
N PRO A 458 -13.98 -18.02 -0.25
CA PRO A 458 -14.79 -19.21 0.06
C PRO A 458 -14.04 -20.34 0.77
N PHE A 459 -12.72 -20.25 0.88
CA PHE A 459 -11.87 -21.30 1.49
C PHE A 459 -11.42 -20.96 2.90
N THR A 460 -11.87 -19.84 3.44
CA THR A 460 -11.58 -19.41 4.83
C THR A 460 -12.29 -20.31 5.82
N CYS A 461 -11.52 -20.86 6.78
CA CYS A 461 -12.07 -21.70 7.83
C CYS A 461 -12.85 -20.86 8.87
N PRO A 462 -14.06 -21.25 9.26
CA PRO A 462 -14.77 -20.66 10.39
C PRO A 462 -14.05 -20.97 11.71
N MET A 463 -14.30 -20.15 12.73
CA MET A 463 -13.91 -20.52 14.11
C MET A 463 -14.59 -21.84 14.48
N LEU A 464 -13.85 -22.73 15.18
CA LEU A 464 -14.36 -24.08 15.45
C LEU A 464 -15.59 -24.09 16.35
N GLU A 465 -15.70 -23.12 17.24
CA GLU A 465 -16.87 -22.92 18.11
C GLU A 465 -18.10 -22.36 17.38
N ASP A 466 -17.92 -21.80 16.17
CA ASP A 466 -19.00 -21.18 15.40
C ASP A 466 -19.49 -22.08 14.22
N LEU A 467 -19.03 -23.31 14.14
CA LEU A 467 -19.37 -24.23 13.03
C LEU A 467 -20.87 -24.40 12.80
N ASP A 468 -21.67 -24.44 13.87
CA ASP A 468 -23.11 -24.57 13.78
C ASP A 468 -23.82 -23.28 13.35
N MET A 469 -23.08 -22.15 13.33
CA MET A 469 -23.62 -20.85 12.95
C MET A 469 -23.56 -20.62 11.43
N ILE A 470 -22.84 -21.43 10.67
CA ILE A 470 -22.73 -21.29 9.21
C ILE A 470 -24.12 -21.21 8.55
N GLU A 471 -25.04 -22.05 8.96
CA GLU A 471 -26.42 -22.11 8.44
C GLU A 471 -27.43 -21.39 9.33
N SER A 472 -27.25 -21.42 10.67
CA SER A 472 -28.23 -20.92 11.62
C SER A 472 -28.12 -19.42 11.87
N ASP A 473 -26.92 -18.86 11.86
CA ASP A 473 -26.66 -17.44 12.13
C ASP A 473 -25.38 -16.95 11.40
N PRO A 474 -25.36 -16.96 10.07
CA PRO A 474 -24.18 -16.62 9.29
C PRO A 474 -23.65 -15.20 9.56
N GLY A 475 -24.52 -14.26 9.96
CA GLY A 475 -24.15 -12.88 10.27
C GLY A 475 -23.21 -12.73 11.48
N HIS A 476 -23.19 -13.70 12.40
CA HIS A 476 -22.34 -13.69 13.59
C HIS A 476 -21.24 -14.78 13.56
N CYS A 477 -21.20 -15.61 12.51
CA CYS A 477 -20.16 -16.60 12.34
C CYS A 477 -18.80 -15.95 12.08
N ARG A 478 -17.80 -16.26 12.91
CA ARG A 478 -16.45 -15.70 12.81
C ARG A 478 -15.53 -16.60 11.99
N ALA A 479 -14.55 -15.96 11.36
CA ALA A 479 -13.51 -16.59 10.57
C ALA A 479 -12.20 -16.74 11.36
N ARG A 480 -11.44 -17.79 11.06
CA ARG A 480 -10.04 -17.96 11.45
C ARG A 480 -9.16 -17.13 10.50
N ALA A 481 -9.46 -15.83 10.42
CA ALA A 481 -8.77 -14.84 9.58
C ALA A 481 -8.01 -13.83 10.43
N TYR A 482 -6.95 -13.30 9.88
CA TYR A 482 -6.04 -12.37 10.55
C TYR A 482 -5.42 -11.40 9.55
N ASP A 483 -5.43 -10.11 9.90
CA ASP A 483 -4.78 -9.06 9.12
C ASP A 483 -3.71 -8.37 9.96
N MET A 484 -2.52 -8.21 9.38
CA MET A 484 -1.47 -7.36 9.95
C MET A 484 -1.72 -5.92 9.54
N VAL A 485 -1.89 -5.07 10.53
CA VAL A 485 -2.11 -3.64 10.37
C VAL A 485 -0.86 -2.88 10.79
N MET A 486 -0.43 -1.93 9.98
CA MET A 486 0.65 -1.00 10.28
C MET A 486 0.17 0.43 10.04
N ASN A 487 0.16 1.25 11.09
CA ASN A 487 -0.17 2.68 10.98
C ASN A 487 -1.55 2.94 10.33
N GLY A 488 -2.56 2.17 10.65
CA GLY A 488 -3.90 2.34 10.09
C GLY A 488 -4.10 1.77 8.68
N CYS A 489 -3.17 0.94 8.23
CA CYS A 489 -3.22 0.33 6.91
C CYS A 489 -2.95 -1.19 7.03
N GLU A 490 -3.78 -1.99 6.42
CA GLU A 490 -3.55 -3.43 6.24
C GLU A 490 -2.33 -3.63 5.32
N VAL A 491 -1.26 -4.20 5.86
CA VAL A 491 -0.05 -4.52 5.08
C VAL A 491 -0.06 -5.93 4.55
N GLY A 492 -0.86 -6.79 5.13
CA GLY A 492 -1.07 -8.16 4.67
C GLY A 492 -2.16 -8.83 5.46
N GLY A 493 -2.82 -9.80 4.84
CA GLY A 493 -3.90 -10.56 5.44
C GLY A 493 -3.87 -12.01 5.02
N GLY A 494 -4.55 -12.83 5.81
CA GLY A 494 -4.64 -14.26 5.59
C GLY A 494 -5.66 -14.97 6.45
N SER A 495 -5.70 -16.27 6.33
CA SER A 495 -6.57 -17.14 7.14
C SER A 495 -6.04 -18.56 7.24
N ILE A 496 -6.57 -19.32 8.18
CA ILE A 496 -6.55 -20.78 8.12
C ILE A 496 -7.59 -21.21 7.09
N ARG A 497 -7.28 -22.25 6.32
CA ARG A 497 -8.12 -22.74 5.22
C ARG A 497 -8.97 -23.92 5.68
N ILE A 498 -10.14 -24.07 5.06
CA ILE A 498 -10.90 -25.31 5.13
C ILE A 498 -10.05 -26.40 4.43
N ASN A 499 -9.93 -27.54 5.09
CA ASN A 499 -9.15 -28.68 4.56
C ASN A 499 -9.98 -29.98 4.46
N THR A 500 -11.28 -29.94 4.72
CA THR A 500 -12.18 -31.09 4.60
C THR A 500 -13.27 -30.82 3.59
N MET A 501 -13.64 -31.82 2.81
CA MET A 501 -14.71 -31.72 1.80
C MET A 501 -16.04 -31.35 2.44
N GLU A 502 -16.40 -32.00 3.56
CA GLU A 502 -17.68 -31.77 4.25
C GLU A 502 -17.87 -30.29 4.62
N LEU A 503 -16.87 -29.70 5.25
CA LEU A 503 -16.93 -28.29 5.65
C LEU A 503 -16.89 -27.35 4.44
N GLN A 504 -16.13 -27.69 3.40
CA GLN A 504 -16.06 -26.90 2.19
C GLN A 504 -17.38 -26.89 1.42
N GLU A 505 -18.07 -28.02 1.34
CA GLU A 505 -19.39 -28.11 0.72
C GLU A 505 -20.42 -27.27 1.50
N ARG A 506 -20.45 -27.35 2.84
CA ARG A 506 -21.30 -26.50 3.69
C ARG A 506 -21.05 -25.01 3.43
N MET A 507 -19.79 -24.61 3.40
CA MET A 507 -19.40 -23.22 3.14
C MET A 507 -19.87 -22.74 1.75
N LEU A 508 -19.69 -23.55 0.71
CA LEU A 508 -20.11 -23.20 -0.66
C LEU A 508 -21.64 -23.10 -0.76
N VAL A 509 -22.38 -24.00 -0.10
CA VAL A 509 -23.85 -23.94 -0.03
C VAL A 509 -24.31 -22.65 0.68
N ALA A 510 -23.70 -22.30 1.80
CA ALA A 510 -24.01 -21.06 2.53
C ALA A 510 -23.77 -19.80 1.68
N LEU A 511 -22.81 -19.84 0.76
CA LEU A 511 -22.52 -18.79 -0.22
C LEU A 511 -23.43 -18.84 -1.47
N GLY A 512 -24.39 -19.79 -1.53
CA GLY A 512 -25.35 -19.89 -2.62
C GLY A 512 -24.86 -20.65 -3.85
N PHE A 513 -23.75 -21.41 -3.75
CA PHE A 513 -23.32 -22.29 -4.85
C PHE A 513 -24.14 -23.56 -4.90
N THR A 514 -24.53 -23.97 -6.09
CA THR A 514 -25.02 -25.34 -6.32
C THR A 514 -23.82 -26.29 -6.48
N PRO A 515 -23.99 -27.61 -6.25
CA PRO A 515 -22.91 -28.58 -6.47
C PRO A 515 -22.28 -28.46 -7.87
N GLU A 516 -23.11 -28.25 -8.91
CA GLU A 516 -22.65 -28.11 -10.29
C GLU A 516 -21.82 -26.84 -10.48
N SER A 517 -22.26 -25.70 -9.95
CA SER A 517 -21.52 -24.43 -10.05
C SER A 517 -20.23 -24.43 -9.24
N ALA A 518 -20.22 -25.13 -8.11
CA ALA A 518 -19.01 -25.33 -7.28
C ALA A 518 -17.98 -26.21 -8.03
N GLU A 519 -18.43 -27.32 -8.62
CA GLU A 519 -17.58 -28.22 -9.41
C GLU A 519 -17.05 -27.52 -10.67
N GLU A 520 -17.89 -26.74 -11.37
CA GLU A 520 -17.45 -25.98 -12.52
C GLU A 520 -16.34 -24.98 -12.18
N ARG A 521 -16.45 -24.26 -11.06
CA ARG A 521 -15.50 -23.21 -10.70
C ARG A 521 -14.27 -23.75 -9.99
N PHE A 522 -14.45 -24.61 -8.99
CA PHE A 522 -13.43 -25.05 -8.03
C PHE A 522 -13.15 -26.55 -8.07
N GLY A 523 -13.72 -27.30 -9.02
CA GLY A 523 -13.68 -28.76 -9.06
C GLY A 523 -12.28 -29.34 -8.94
N PHE A 524 -11.27 -28.71 -9.53
CA PHE A 524 -9.88 -29.17 -9.45
C PHE A 524 -9.28 -29.05 -8.03
N LEU A 525 -9.69 -28.05 -7.22
CA LEU A 525 -9.29 -27.92 -5.82
C LEU A 525 -10.09 -28.92 -4.95
N LEU A 526 -11.41 -29.00 -5.19
CA LEU A 526 -12.28 -29.94 -4.47
C LEU A 526 -11.83 -31.40 -4.71
N GLU A 527 -11.44 -31.73 -5.93
CA GLU A 527 -10.86 -33.04 -6.24
C GLU A 527 -9.55 -33.29 -5.47
N ALA A 528 -8.65 -32.29 -5.39
CA ALA A 528 -7.41 -32.41 -4.62
C ALA A 528 -7.69 -32.72 -3.14
N PHE A 529 -8.72 -32.13 -2.55
CA PHE A 529 -9.09 -32.39 -1.14
C PHE A 529 -9.51 -33.84 -0.89
N ARG A 530 -10.08 -34.52 -1.89
CA ARG A 530 -10.44 -35.95 -1.80
C ARG A 530 -9.24 -36.88 -1.59
N TYR A 531 -8.04 -36.41 -1.97
CA TYR A 531 -6.78 -37.16 -1.79
C TYR A 531 -6.05 -36.78 -0.49
N GLY A 532 -6.66 -35.96 0.36
CA GLY A 532 -6.14 -35.57 1.67
C GLY A 532 -5.43 -34.23 1.65
N ALA A 533 -6.11 -33.20 2.12
CA ALA A 533 -5.53 -31.88 2.34
C ALA A 533 -5.06 -31.75 3.80
N PRO A 534 -3.81 -31.34 4.05
CA PRO A 534 -3.35 -31.07 5.41
C PRO A 534 -4.06 -29.83 5.97
N PRO A 535 -4.18 -29.67 7.30
CA PRO A 535 -4.46 -28.37 7.88
C PRO A 535 -3.44 -27.36 7.39
N HIS A 536 -3.88 -26.23 6.84
CA HIS A 536 -2.97 -25.24 6.27
C HIS A 536 -3.54 -23.82 6.38
N GLY A 537 -2.66 -22.86 6.26
CA GLY A 537 -2.99 -21.45 6.30
C GLY A 537 -1.89 -20.61 5.67
N GLY A 538 -2.20 -19.39 5.36
CA GLY A 538 -1.25 -18.52 4.70
C GLY A 538 -1.60 -17.05 4.84
N MET A 539 -0.72 -16.24 4.30
CA MET A 539 -0.80 -14.79 4.33
C MET A 539 -0.18 -14.20 3.06
N ALA A 540 -0.66 -13.04 2.65
CA ALA A 540 -0.07 -12.27 1.57
C ALA A 540 0.18 -10.84 2.02
N PHE A 541 1.41 -10.34 1.86
CA PHE A 541 1.73 -8.93 2.03
C PHE A 541 1.58 -8.18 0.71
N GLY A 542 0.91 -7.03 0.73
CA GLY A 542 0.94 -6.08 -0.37
C GLY A 542 2.30 -5.38 -0.42
N LEU A 543 3.21 -5.85 -1.29
CA LEU A 543 4.57 -5.31 -1.36
C LEU A 543 4.58 -3.81 -1.64
N ASP A 544 3.72 -3.33 -2.55
CA ASP A 544 3.64 -1.93 -2.93
C ASP A 544 3.24 -1.05 -1.73
N ARG A 545 2.24 -1.51 -0.97
CA ARG A 545 1.75 -0.85 0.23
C ARG A 545 2.79 -0.87 1.36
N LEU A 546 3.47 -1.99 1.57
CA LEU A 546 4.55 -2.11 2.54
C LEU A 546 5.68 -1.10 2.25
N VAL A 547 6.15 -1.03 1.00
CA VAL A 547 7.19 -0.08 0.59
C VAL A 547 6.72 1.36 0.78
N MET A 548 5.49 1.67 0.39
CA MET A 548 4.86 2.98 0.55
C MET A 548 4.89 3.45 2.01
N LEU A 549 4.45 2.61 2.93
CA LEU A 549 4.40 2.93 4.36
C LEU A 549 5.77 3.08 4.98
N LEU A 550 6.72 2.22 4.64
CA LEU A 550 8.10 2.30 5.17
C LEU A 550 8.84 3.55 4.68
N LEU A 551 8.45 4.11 3.53
CA LEU A 551 8.98 5.37 2.99
C LEU A 551 8.16 6.60 3.40
N GLY A 552 7.03 6.42 4.10
CA GLY A 552 6.14 7.52 4.46
C GLY A 552 5.50 8.20 3.24
N LYS A 553 5.23 7.44 2.16
CA LYS A 553 4.56 7.93 0.95
C LYS A 553 3.04 7.82 1.07
N GLU A 554 2.33 8.67 0.35
CA GLU A 554 0.86 8.71 0.35
C GLU A 554 0.23 7.88 -0.78
N SER A 555 1.02 7.46 -1.77
CA SER A 555 0.54 6.70 -2.93
C SER A 555 1.51 5.59 -3.32
N ILE A 556 0.96 4.41 -3.65
CA ILE A 556 1.75 3.29 -4.20
C ILE A 556 2.34 3.60 -5.58
N LYS A 557 1.86 4.60 -6.31
CA LYS A 557 2.44 5.06 -7.58
C LYS A 557 3.88 5.56 -7.43
N ASP A 558 4.24 6.05 -6.23
CA ASP A 558 5.60 6.52 -5.95
C ASP A 558 6.60 5.38 -5.71
N VAL A 559 6.13 4.16 -5.52
CA VAL A 559 6.96 2.97 -5.25
C VAL A 559 6.85 1.88 -6.33
N ILE A 560 6.11 2.15 -7.39
CA ILE A 560 5.98 1.31 -8.59
C ILE A 560 6.68 2.00 -9.76
N ALA A 561 7.52 1.27 -10.49
CA ALA A 561 8.30 1.85 -11.59
C ALA A 561 7.39 2.45 -12.69
N PHE A 562 6.35 1.72 -13.12
CA PHE A 562 5.43 2.12 -14.19
C PHE A 562 3.98 1.91 -13.75
N PRO A 563 3.42 2.82 -12.91
CA PRO A 563 2.04 2.69 -12.43
C PRO A 563 1.03 3.16 -13.46
N LYS A 564 -0.24 2.75 -13.27
CA LYS A 564 -1.40 3.28 -14.00
C LYS A 564 -1.96 4.51 -13.30
N VAL A 565 -2.58 5.41 -14.07
CA VAL A 565 -3.38 6.53 -13.56
C VAL A 565 -4.82 6.09 -13.25
N GLN A 566 -5.63 6.98 -12.71
CA GLN A 566 -6.96 6.66 -12.17
C GLN A 566 -7.89 5.96 -13.17
N ASN A 567 -7.80 6.25 -14.46
CA ASN A 567 -8.58 5.59 -15.53
C ASN A 567 -7.93 4.29 -16.05
N ALA A 568 -7.03 3.68 -15.26
CA ALA A 568 -6.28 2.46 -15.59
C ALA A 568 -5.36 2.55 -16.83
N SER A 569 -5.08 3.77 -17.36
CA SER A 569 -4.11 3.94 -18.44
C SER A 569 -2.69 4.16 -17.92
N GLU A 570 -1.70 3.90 -18.75
CA GLU A 570 -0.29 4.22 -18.51
C GLU A 570 0.16 5.27 -19.53
N LEU A 571 0.52 6.46 -19.03
CA LEU A 571 0.71 7.65 -19.85
C LEU A 571 1.98 7.62 -20.70
N MET A 572 2.98 6.82 -20.34
CA MET A 572 4.25 6.75 -21.07
C MET A 572 4.11 5.90 -22.33
N SER A 573 3.54 4.70 -22.24
CA SER A 573 3.33 3.80 -23.37
C SER A 573 2.00 4.03 -24.10
N GLY A 574 1.04 4.70 -23.44
CA GLY A 574 -0.30 4.93 -23.96
C GLY A 574 -1.22 3.71 -23.88
N CYS A 575 -0.90 2.71 -23.02
CA CYS A 575 -1.79 1.57 -22.84
C CYS A 575 -2.98 1.91 -21.91
N PRO A 576 -4.17 1.28 -22.09
CA PRO A 576 -4.52 0.34 -23.17
C PRO A 576 -4.65 1.04 -24.52
N ALA A 577 -4.41 0.32 -25.60
CA ALA A 577 -4.46 0.82 -26.97
C ALA A 577 -5.30 -0.12 -27.87
N GLU A 578 -5.75 0.42 -28.98
CA GLU A 578 -6.39 -0.38 -30.02
C GLU A 578 -5.41 -1.43 -30.57
N VAL A 579 -5.96 -2.55 -31.01
CA VAL A 579 -5.21 -3.63 -31.66
C VAL A 579 -5.64 -3.75 -33.12
N GLU A 580 -4.76 -4.28 -33.95
CA GLU A 580 -5.03 -4.47 -35.38
C GLU A 580 -6.18 -5.47 -35.60
N ASP A 581 -7.06 -5.20 -36.58
CA ASP A 581 -8.19 -6.07 -36.97
C ASP A 581 -7.74 -7.51 -37.28
N LYS A 582 -6.55 -7.67 -37.85
CA LYS A 582 -5.97 -8.99 -38.11
C LYS A 582 -5.79 -9.78 -36.80
N SER A 583 -5.31 -9.16 -35.76
CA SER A 583 -5.12 -9.78 -34.44
C SER A 583 -6.47 -10.20 -33.83
N LEU A 584 -7.49 -9.35 -33.96
CA LEU A 584 -8.85 -9.68 -33.51
C LEU A 584 -9.44 -10.83 -34.31
N ALA A 585 -9.25 -10.82 -35.64
CA ALA A 585 -9.72 -11.89 -36.51
C ALA A 585 -9.07 -13.25 -36.20
N GLU A 586 -7.76 -13.28 -35.89
CA GLU A 586 -7.05 -14.50 -35.47
C GLU A 586 -7.60 -15.07 -34.15
N LEU A 587 -8.14 -14.22 -33.28
CA LEU A 587 -8.77 -14.59 -32.02
C LEU A 587 -10.26 -14.90 -32.16
N ALA A 588 -10.86 -14.70 -33.35
CA ALA A 588 -12.30 -14.78 -33.60
C ALA A 588 -13.13 -13.85 -32.71
N ILE A 589 -12.63 -12.62 -32.44
CA ILE A 589 -13.24 -11.60 -31.56
C ILE A 589 -13.62 -10.38 -32.40
N LYS A 590 -14.72 -9.74 -32.04
CA LYS A 590 -15.11 -8.42 -32.53
C LYS A 590 -15.29 -7.45 -31.36
N VAL A 591 -14.88 -6.21 -31.57
CA VAL A 591 -15.18 -5.11 -30.63
C VAL A 591 -16.58 -4.60 -30.96
N ASP A 592 -17.47 -4.66 -29.96
CA ASP A 592 -18.84 -4.14 -30.03
C ASP A 592 -18.96 -3.00 -29.00
N LEU A 593 -18.78 -1.77 -29.48
CA LEU A 593 -18.89 -0.59 -28.63
C LEU A 593 -20.35 -0.21 -28.49
N PRO A 594 -20.80 0.21 -27.27
CA PRO A 594 -22.12 0.81 -27.10
C PRO A 594 -22.29 1.98 -28.08
N GLN A 595 -23.42 2.04 -28.77
CA GLN A 595 -23.76 3.22 -29.58
C GLN A 595 -24.04 4.37 -28.61
N GLU A 596 -23.33 5.50 -28.77
CA GLU A 596 -23.55 6.73 -28.00
C GLU A 596 -24.99 7.27 -28.15
#